data_05811b8bb921d6cfe431cd5fd6a82627
#
_entry.id   05811b8bb921d6cfe431cd5fd6a82627
#
_cell.length_a   1.000
_cell.length_b   1.000
_cell.length_c   1.000
_cell.angle_alpha   90.00
_cell.angle_beta   90.00
_cell.angle_gamma   90.00
#
_symmetry.space_group_name_H-M   'P 1'
#
loop_
_entity.id
_entity.type
_entity.pdbx_description
1 polymer ?
#
loop_
_entity_poly.entity_id
_entity_poly.type
_entity_poly.pdbx_seq_one_letter_code
_entity_poly.pdbx_strand_id
1 'polypeptide(L)'
;DKAFTEGINRMVVHRYAMQPHSNAVPAMTLGPWGIHFDRTNTWWEPARAWMDYLNRCQTLLQEGLFVADLAYFTGDNVVGYTKVHRNELNPVPPEGYDYDLMNTETLLNRAWIEQGRLRLPDGMSYRILVLQEQSYITLGLLRKLREMVEQGLVIVGARPHQTVGLQSYSITEEKEFEQLCDELWGKNMAT
;
A
#
# COMPACT_ATOMS: atom_id res chain seq x y z
N ASP A 1 0.02 -16.40 15.08
CA ASP A 1 0.90 -15.41 15.71
C ASP A 1 1.74 -14.66 14.65
N LYS A 2 2.38 -15.37 13.70
CA LYS A 2 3.26 -14.77 12.68
C LYS A 2 2.60 -13.58 11.94
N ALA A 3 1.36 -13.74 11.46
CA ALA A 3 0.66 -12.68 10.75
C ALA A 3 0.51 -11.39 11.58
N PHE A 4 0.28 -11.50 12.88
CA PHE A 4 0.22 -10.34 13.77
C PHE A 4 1.57 -9.65 13.95
N THR A 5 2.66 -10.41 13.96
CA THR A 5 4.01 -9.81 14.04
C THR A 5 4.46 -9.18 12.72
N GLU A 6 3.80 -9.51 11.63
CA GLU A 6 4.00 -8.91 10.30
C GLU A 6 3.07 -7.71 10.04
N GLY A 7 2.34 -7.24 11.06
CA GLY A 7 1.50 -6.04 10.99
C GLY A 7 0.04 -6.27 10.59
N ILE A 8 -0.38 -7.51 10.36
CA ILE A 8 -1.79 -7.82 10.09
C ILE A 8 -2.58 -7.65 11.38
N ASN A 9 -3.53 -6.74 11.39
CA ASN A 9 -4.36 -6.42 12.56
C ASN A 9 -5.85 -6.72 12.35
N ARG A 10 -6.24 -7.18 11.16
CA ARG A 10 -7.61 -7.58 10.84
C ARG A 10 -7.62 -8.75 9.86
N MET A 11 -8.21 -9.87 10.29
CA MET A 11 -8.31 -11.07 9.49
C MET A 11 -9.71 -11.23 8.92
N VAL A 12 -9.79 -11.54 7.64
CA VAL A 12 -11.02 -11.93 6.96
C VAL A 12 -10.87 -13.39 6.56
N VAL A 13 -11.74 -14.24 7.10
CA VAL A 13 -11.65 -15.68 6.86
C VAL A 13 -12.29 -16.01 5.50
N HIS A 14 -11.52 -16.61 4.63
CA HIS A 14 -12.01 -17.19 3.40
C HIS A 14 -12.01 -18.71 3.52
N ARG A 15 -13.17 -19.35 3.72
CA ARG A 15 -14.48 -18.77 3.64
C ARG A 15 -15.53 -19.65 4.35
N TYR A 16 -16.70 -19.07 4.55
CA TYR A 16 -17.94 -19.75 4.97
C TYR A 16 -18.84 -19.94 3.74
N ALA A 17 -18.93 -21.16 3.21
CA ALA A 17 -19.74 -21.47 2.05
C ALA A 17 -21.20 -21.69 2.44
N MET A 18 -22.13 -21.29 1.58
CA MET A 18 -23.52 -21.64 1.69
C MET A 18 -23.69 -23.17 1.67
N GLN A 19 -24.47 -23.71 2.59
CA GLN A 19 -24.72 -25.15 2.74
C GLN A 19 -26.20 -25.45 2.48
N PRO A 20 -26.63 -25.62 1.21
CA PRO A 20 -28.03 -25.83 0.87
C PRO A 20 -28.55 -27.23 1.27
N HIS A 21 -27.63 -28.18 1.48
CA HIS A 21 -27.97 -29.55 1.82
C HIS A 21 -27.57 -29.85 3.27
N SER A 22 -28.56 -29.96 4.15
CA SER A 22 -28.32 -30.16 5.59
C SER A 22 -27.65 -31.52 5.95
N ASN A 23 -27.78 -32.52 5.10
CA ASN A 23 -27.30 -33.89 5.34
C ASN A 23 -26.04 -34.24 4.55
N ALA A 24 -25.47 -33.31 3.79
CA ALA A 24 -24.24 -33.53 3.04
C ALA A 24 -23.01 -33.47 3.97
N VAL A 25 -22.19 -34.54 3.97
CA VAL A 25 -20.91 -34.59 4.68
C VAL A 25 -19.89 -35.27 3.76
N PRO A 26 -18.78 -34.60 3.43
CA PRO A 26 -18.46 -33.19 3.70
C PRO A 26 -19.41 -32.26 2.96
N ALA A 27 -19.58 -31.06 3.52
CA ALA A 27 -20.43 -30.03 2.94
C ALA A 27 -19.80 -29.37 1.70
N MET A 28 -20.53 -28.46 1.05
CA MET A 28 -20.02 -27.75 -0.11
C MET A 28 -18.79 -26.92 0.23
N THR A 29 -17.76 -27.04 -0.60
CA THR A 29 -16.51 -26.29 -0.51
C THR A 29 -16.26 -25.52 -1.81
N LEU A 30 -15.31 -24.61 -1.83
CA LEU A 30 -14.83 -23.94 -3.05
C LEU A 30 -13.60 -24.67 -3.63
N GLY A 31 -13.63 -25.97 -3.67
CA GLY A 31 -12.49 -26.76 -4.09
C GLY A 31 -11.27 -26.52 -3.18
N PRO A 32 -10.06 -26.35 -3.71
CA PRO A 32 -8.83 -26.21 -2.92
C PRO A 32 -8.62 -24.84 -2.29
N TRP A 33 -9.52 -23.88 -2.51
CA TRP A 33 -9.32 -22.48 -2.13
C TRP A 33 -9.84 -22.15 -0.74
N GLY A 34 -9.00 -21.52 0.06
CA GLY A 34 -9.34 -21.11 1.41
C GLY A 34 -9.45 -22.25 2.43
N ILE A 35 -9.94 -21.93 3.62
CA ILE A 35 -10.24 -22.94 4.64
C ILE A 35 -11.73 -23.28 4.60
N HIS A 36 -12.03 -24.53 4.90
CA HIS A 36 -13.41 -24.98 5.07
C HIS A 36 -13.91 -24.61 6.48
N PHE A 37 -14.40 -23.38 6.62
CA PHE A 37 -14.91 -22.85 7.88
C PHE A 37 -16.43 -23.03 7.92
N ASP A 38 -16.87 -24.18 8.47
CA ASP A 38 -18.28 -24.58 8.45
C ASP A 38 -18.59 -25.53 9.63
N ARG A 39 -19.86 -25.57 10.02
CA ARG A 39 -20.38 -26.44 11.09
C ARG A 39 -20.18 -27.93 10.86
N THR A 40 -19.92 -28.35 9.63
CA THR A 40 -19.63 -29.73 9.29
C THR A 40 -18.18 -30.14 9.52
N ASN A 41 -17.34 -29.15 9.84
CA ASN A 41 -15.94 -29.39 10.15
C ASN A 41 -15.78 -29.89 11.60
N THR A 42 -14.92 -30.86 11.82
CA THR A 42 -14.69 -31.45 13.14
C THR A 42 -14.16 -30.47 14.18
N TRP A 43 -13.49 -29.43 13.78
CA TRP A 43 -12.96 -28.39 14.67
C TRP A 43 -13.88 -27.15 14.82
N TRP A 44 -15.10 -27.19 14.29
CA TRP A 44 -16.04 -26.06 14.33
C TRP A 44 -16.33 -25.58 15.76
N GLU A 45 -16.75 -26.48 16.62
CA GLU A 45 -17.06 -26.14 18.02
C GLU A 45 -15.83 -25.65 18.81
N PRO A 46 -14.66 -26.33 18.74
CA PRO A 46 -13.42 -25.83 19.35
C PRO A 46 -12.93 -24.49 18.76
N ALA A 47 -13.31 -24.15 17.52
CA ALA A 47 -12.89 -22.93 16.84
C ALA A 47 -13.29 -21.65 17.60
N ARG A 48 -14.29 -21.71 18.48
CA ARG A 48 -14.70 -20.57 19.31
C ARG A 48 -13.52 -20.01 20.11
N ALA A 49 -12.76 -20.84 20.79
CA ALA A 49 -11.61 -20.40 21.58
C ALA A 49 -10.55 -19.69 20.71
N TRP A 50 -10.33 -20.21 19.50
CA TRP A 50 -9.42 -19.59 18.53
C TRP A 50 -9.96 -18.25 18.03
N MET A 51 -11.25 -18.15 17.72
CA MET A 51 -11.87 -16.88 17.30
C MET A 51 -11.84 -15.84 18.41
N ASP A 52 -12.09 -16.23 19.65
CA ASP A 52 -12.00 -15.33 20.80
C ASP A 52 -10.56 -14.82 21.00
N TYR A 53 -9.55 -15.66 20.76
CA TYR A 53 -8.14 -15.24 20.76
C TYR A 53 -7.86 -14.24 19.64
N LEU A 54 -8.25 -14.56 18.39
CA LEU A 54 -8.06 -13.66 17.24
C LEU A 54 -8.75 -12.29 17.47
N ASN A 55 -9.98 -12.31 17.97
CA ASN A 55 -10.73 -11.08 18.24
C ASN A 55 -10.03 -10.20 19.28
N ARG A 56 -9.54 -10.77 20.37
CA ARG A 56 -8.78 -10.01 21.37
C ARG A 56 -7.50 -9.43 20.80
N CYS A 57 -6.73 -10.22 20.06
CA CYS A 57 -5.51 -9.74 19.40
C CYS A 57 -5.81 -8.60 18.40
N GLN A 58 -6.81 -8.78 17.55
CA GLN A 58 -7.20 -7.77 16.56
C GLN A 58 -7.68 -6.48 17.23
N THR A 59 -8.45 -6.58 18.30
CA THR A 59 -8.90 -5.39 19.05
C THR A 59 -7.70 -4.59 19.57
N LEU A 60 -6.74 -5.25 20.22
CA LEU A 60 -5.55 -4.59 20.74
C LEU A 60 -4.66 -4.02 19.62
N LEU A 61 -4.49 -4.74 18.53
CA LEU A 61 -3.63 -4.32 17.41
C LEU A 61 -4.24 -3.20 16.55
N GLN A 62 -5.54 -2.95 16.69
CA GLN A 62 -6.21 -1.81 16.03
C GLN A 62 -6.27 -0.57 16.91
N GLU A 63 -5.83 -0.66 18.18
CA GLU A 63 -5.64 0.51 19.04
C GLU A 63 -4.34 1.23 18.66
N GLY A 64 -4.41 2.55 18.59
CA GLY A 64 -3.28 3.40 18.21
C GLY A 64 -3.00 3.42 16.69
N LEU A 65 -1.84 3.95 16.36
CA LEU A 65 -1.40 4.14 14.97
C LEU A 65 -0.14 3.29 14.71
N PHE A 66 -0.09 2.69 13.53
CA PHE A 66 1.11 2.03 13.06
C PHE A 66 2.23 3.06 12.86
N VAL A 67 3.43 2.73 13.30
CA VAL A 67 4.59 3.61 13.20
C VAL A 67 5.48 3.17 12.05
N ALA A 68 5.54 3.97 11.00
CA ALA A 68 6.45 3.78 9.88
C ALA A 68 7.14 5.10 9.54
N ASP A 69 8.40 5.05 9.16
CA ASP A 69 9.13 6.22 8.68
C ASP A 69 9.04 6.39 7.15
N LEU A 70 8.75 5.31 6.44
CA LEU A 70 8.78 5.24 4.99
C LEU A 70 7.37 5.07 4.41
N ALA A 71 7.04 5.84 3.38
CA ALA A 71 5.88 5.61 2.55
C ALA A 71 6.36 5.18 1.15
N TYR A 72 5.96 4.02 0.68
CA TYR A 72 6.29 3.53 -0.65
C TYR A 72 5.16 3.79 -1.61
N PHE A 73 5.44 4.54 -2.65
CA PHE A 73 4.49 4.76 -3.72
C PHE A 73 4.30 3.52 -4.57
N THR A 74 3.06 3.09 -4.76
CA THR A 74 2.73 1.85 -5.48
C THR A 74 2.66 2.00 -6.99
N GLY A 75 2.83 3.21 -7.50
CA GLY A 75 2.75 3.54 -8.92
C GLY A 75 1.39 4.05 -9.38
N ASP A 76 1.38 4.66 -10.57
CA ASP A 76 0.19 5.16 -11.27
C ASP A 76 -0.46 4.08 -12.17
N ASN A 77 -0.02 2.83 -12.08
CA ASN A 77 -0.49 1.74 -12.91
C ASN A 77 -1.90 1.29 -12.54
N VAL A 78 -2.77 1.18 -13.52
CA VAL A 78 -4.16 0.74 -13.36
C VAL A 78 -4.24 -0.78 -13.13
N VAL A 79 -3.26 -1.53 -13.61
CA VAL A 79 -3.22 -3.00 -13.51
C VAL A 79 -1.82 -3.43 -13.12
N GLY A 80 -1.69 -3.95 -11.94
CA GLY A 80 -0.41 -4.50 -11.48
C GLY A 80 -0.56 -5.20 -10.14
N TYR A 81 0.23 -6.20 -9.93
CA TYR A 81 0.46 -6.75 -8.60
C TYR A 81 1.21 -5.68 -7.80
N THR A 82 0.57 -5.14 -6.79
CA THR A 82 1.27 -4.30 -5.83
C THR A 82 2.21 -5.19 -5.02
N LYS A 83 3.50 -4.94 -5.15
CA LYS A 83 4.51 -5.60 -4.32
C LYS A 83 4.29 -5.14 -2.88
N VAL A 84 4.01 -6.07 -1.99
CA VAL A 84 3.67 -5.76 -0.59
C VAL A 84 4.73 -6.26 0.38
N HIS A 85 5.51 -7.27 -0.01
CA HIS A 85 6.53 -7.82 0.86
C HIS A 85 7.82 -7.00 0.81
N ARG A 86 8.46 -6.84 1.96
CA ARG A 86 9.69 -6.04 2.14
C ARG A 86 10.75 -6.33 1.09
N ASN A 87 10.99 -7.58 0.77
CA ASN A 87 12.02 -8.02 -0.18
C ASN A 87 11.66 -7.81 -1.65
N GLU A 88 10.42 -7.43 -1.95
CA GLU A 88 9.95 -7.12 -3.30
C GLU A 88 10.00 -5.62 -3.61
N LEU A 89 10.16 -4.78 -2.57
CA LEU A 89 10.25 -3.33 -2.73
C LEU A 89 11.62 -2.91 -3.27
N ASN A 90 11.64 -1.83 -4.03
CA ASN A 90 12.88 -1.28 -4.59
C ASN A 90 12.93 0.26 -4.35
N PRO A 91 13.91 0.78 -3.60
CA PRO A 91 14.89 0.02 -2.81
C PRO A 91 14.23 -0.77 -1.66
N VAL A 92 14.89 -1.84 -1.22
CA VAL A 92 14.42 -2.60 -0.05
C VAL A 92 14.49 -1.71 1.19
N PRO A 93 13.42 -1.65 2.02
CA PRO A 93 13.45 -0.88 3.27
C PRO A 93 14.63 -1.30 4.15
N PRO A 94 15.43 -0.37 4.70
CA PRO A 94 16.53 -0.70 5.58
C PRO A 94 16.06 -1.48 6.81
N GLU A 95 16.91 -2.31 7.37
CA GLU A 95 16.61 -3.03 8.61
C GLU A 95 16.35 -2.04 9.76
N GLY A 96 15.33 -2.34 10.57
CA GLY A 96 14.91 -1.47 11.68
C GLY A 96 13.93 -0.35 11.31
N TYR A 97 13.64 -0.18 10.01
CA TYR A 97 12.61 0.77 9.55
C TYR A 97 11.40 0.04 9.00
N ASP A 98 10.23 0.59 9.29
CA ASP A 98 8.98 0.08 8.76
C ASP A 98 8.39 1.01 7.69
N TYR A 99 7.42 0.48 6.94
CA TYR A 99 6.88 1.15 5.76
C TYR A 99 5.39 0.91 5.61
N ASP A 100 4.74 1.86 4.94
CA ASP A 100 3.39 1.71 4.38
C ASP A 100 3.41 1.85 2.86
N LEU A 101 2.39 1.32 2.22
CA LEU A 101 2.17 1.46 0.78
C LEU A 101 1.15 2.57 0.53
N MET A 102 1.42 3.41 -0.46
CA MET A 102 0.61 4.59 -0.75
C MET A 102 0.32 4.70 -2.24
N ASN A 103 -0.94 4.83 -2.60
CA ASN A 103 -1.37 5.00 -3.98
C ASN A 103 -1.51 6.47 -4.37
N THR A 104 -1.72 6.73 -5.64
CA THR A 104 -1.89 8.07 -6.23
C THR A 104 -3.01 8.85 -5.57
N GLU A 105 -4.17 8.22 -5.34
CA GLU A 105 -5.33 8.88 -4.73
C GLU A 105 -5.00 9.40 -3.33
N THR A 106 -4.32 8.60 -2.51
CA THR A 106 -3.90 9.01 -1.17
C THR A 106 -2.97 10.22 -1.22
N LEU A 107 -1.98 10.20 -2.12
CA LEU A 107 -1.04 11.32 -2.27
C LEU A 107 -1.74 12.61 -2.74
N LEU A 108 -2.64 12.50 -3.72
CA LEU A 108 -3.33 13.66 -4.29
C LEU A 108 -4.37 14.26 -3.33
N ASN A 109 -5.17 13.42 -2.68
CA ASN A 109 -6.41 13.85 -2.05
C ASN A 109 -6.38 13.81 -0.51
N ARG A 110 -5.45 13.05 0.09
CA ARG A 110 -5.43 12.85 1.55
C ARG A 110 -4.13 13.28 2.23
N ALA A 111 -3.02 13.35 1.49
CA ALA A 111 -1.72 13.66 2.04
C ALA A 111 -1.43 15.16 2.04
N TRP A 112 -0.82 15.66 3.12
CA TRP A 112 -0.24 17.00 3.22
C TRP A 112 1.11 16.94 3.90
N ILE A 113 1.85 18.06 3.86
CA ILE A 113 3.15 18.15 4.51
C ILE A 113 3.04 19.06 5.73
N GLU A 114 3.54 18.57 6.84
CA GLU A 114 3.67 19.30 8.08
C GLU A 114 5.02 19.03 8.72
N GLN A 115 5.80 20.09 8.94
CA GLN A 115 7.16 20.01 9.48
C GLN A 115 8.08 19.05 8.71
N GLY A 116 7.99 19.07 7.36
CA GLY A 116 8.78 18.21 6.48
C GLY A 116 8.37 16.73 6.48
N ARG A 117 7.25 16.37 7.09
CA ARG A 117 6.72 15.01 7.14
C ARG A 117 5.43 14.92 6.34
N LEU A 118 5.27 13.83 5.60
CA LEU A 118 4.01 13.48 4.97
C LEU A 118 3.02 13.01 6.05
N ARG A 119 1.85 13.62 6.10
CA ARG A 119 0.77 13.34 7.05
C ARG A 119 -0.47 12.84 6.36
N LEU A 120 -1.24 11.99 7.07
CA LEU A 120 -2.57 11.55 6.69
C LEU A 120 -3.61 11.94 7.75
N PRO A 121 -4.89 12.08 7.39
CA PRO A 121 -5.97 12.50 8.30
C PRO A 121 -6.11 11.62 9.54
N ASP A 122 -5.75 10.35 9.41
CA ASP A 122 -5.82 9.36 10.49
C ASP A 122 -4.69 9.52 11.52
N GLY A 123 -3.76 10.47 11.31
CA GLY A 123 -2.63 10.75 12.18
C GLY A 123 -1.32 10.05 11.77
N MET A 124 -1.35 9.20 10.74
CA MET A 124 -0.14 8.56 10.20
C MET A 124 0.84 9.61 9.67
N SER A 125 2.15 9.32 9.81
CA SER A 125 3.20 10.30 9.54
C SER A 125 4.49 9.63 9.06
N TYR A 126 4.98 10.06 7.89
CA TYR A 126 6.16 9.47 7.25
C TYR A 126 7.23 10.53 7.03
N ARG A 127 8.51 10.14 7.08
CA ARG A 127 9.65 11.03 6.85
C ARG A 127 10.06 11.09 5.39
N ILE A 128 9.94 9.95 4.70
CA ILE A 128 10.43 9.77 3.34
C ILE A 128 9.34 9.14 2.50
N LEU A 129 9.13 9.72 1.31
CA LEU A 129 8.36 9.09 0.25
C LEU A 129 9.32 8.40 -0.71
N VAL A 130 9.17 7.08 -0.85
CA VAL A 130 9.97 6.28 -1.77
C VAL A 130 9.17 6.06 -3.05
N LEU A 131 9.65 6.60 -4.14
CA LEU A 131 9.16 6.29 -5.48
C LEU A 131 9.89 5.04 -5.94
N GLN A 132 9.22 3.91 -5.95
CA GLN A 132 9.77 2.72 -6.53
C GLN A 132 10.09 3.00 -8.01
N GLU A 133 10.86 2.13 -8.66
CA GLU A 133 11.18 2.30 -10.08
C GLU A 133 9.91 2.47 -10.91
N GLN A 134 9.70 3.68 -11.42
CA GLN A 134 8.53 4.08 -12.17
C GLN A 134 8.97 4.61 -13.53
N SER A 135 8.57 3.91 -14.59
CA SER A 135 8.83 4.41 -15.95
C SER A 135 7.98 5.63 -16.29
N TYR A 136 6.80 5.74 -15.68
CA TYR A 136 5.85 6.82 -15.96
C TYR A 136 5.14 7.28 -14.70
N ILE A 137 4.74 8.57 -14.74
CA ILE A 137 3.99 9.24 -13.69
C ILE A 137 2.99 10.22 -14.33
N THR A 138 1.83 10.40 -13.71
CA THR A 138 0.89 11.42 -14.19
C THR A 138 1.41 12.82 -13.87
N LEU A 139 1.13 13.79 -14.76
CA LEU A 139 1.55 15.16 -14.57
C LEU A 139 0.93 15.79 -13.31
N GLY A 140 -0.31 15.40 -12.98
CA GLY A 140 -0.98 15.82 -11.75
C GLY A 140 -0.23 15.40 -10.49
N LEU A 141 0.22 14.14 -10.45
CA LEU A 141 1.02 13.64 -9.32
C LEU A 141 2.39 14.31 -9.28
N LEU A 142 3.04 14.52 -10.41
CA LEU A 142 4.35 15.17 -10.47
C LEU A 142 4.30 16.61 -9.93
N ARG A 143 3.25 17.38 -10.26
CA ARG A 143 2.99 18.70 -9.67
C ARG A 143 2.84 18.61 -8.15
N LYS A 144 2.06 17.63 -7.67
CA LYS A 144 1.86 17.42 -6.23
C LYS A 144 3.16 17.06 -5.50
N LEU A 145 4.00 16.23 -6.11
CA LEU A 145 5.30 15.88 -5.54
C LEU A 145 6.21 17.11 -5.43
N ARG A 146 6.24 17.98 -6.44
CA ARG A 146 6.98 19.23 -6.36
C ARG A 146 6.51 20.10 -5.19
N GLU A 147 5.19 20.32 -5.07
CA GLU A 147 4.63 21.08 -3.95
C GLU A 147 5.02 20.48 -2.59
N MET A 148 5.02 19.16 -2.47
CA MET A 148 5.40 18.47 -1.23
C MET A 148 6.89 18.63 -0.91
N VAL A 149 7.76 18.56 -1.93
CA VAL A 149 9.21 18.78 -1.76
C VAL A 149 9.49 20.24 -1.39
N GLU A 150 8.82 21.21 -1.98
CA GLU A 150 8.92 22.63 -1.60
C GLU A 150 8.54 22.86 -0.12
N GLN A 151 7.64 22.06 0.43
CA GLN A 151 7.24 22.06 1.84
C GLN A 151 8.17 21.22 2.75
N GLY A 152 9.24 20.65 2.20
CA GLY A 152 10.30 19.96 2.93
C GLY A 152 10.19 18.44 2.98
N LEU A 153 9.30 17.81 2.19
CA LEU A 153 9.28 16.35 2.06
C LEU A 153 10.56 15.84 1.38
N VAL A 154 11.12 14.78 1.91
CA VAL A 154 12.20 14.04 1.26
C VAL A 154 11.62 12.95 0.37
N ILE A 155 12.00 12.97 -0.90
CA ILE A 155 11.65 11.93 -1.88
C ILE A 155 12.89 11.15 -2.26
N VAL A 156 12.77 9.83 -2.38
CA VAL A 156 13.82 8.92 -2.84
C VAL A 156 13.29 8.10 -4.01
N GLY A 157 13.99 8.05 -5.11
CA GLY A 157 13.61 7.27 -6.28
C GLY A 157 14.19 7.82 -7.58
N ALA A 158 14.13 7.00 -8.63
CA ALA A 158 14.61 7.37 -9.95
C ALA A 158 13.69 8.40 -10.62
N ARG A 159 14.25 9.23 -11.49
CA ARG A 159 13.51 10.13 -12.35
C ARG A 159 12.60 9.31 -13.28
N PRO A 160 11.30 9.61 -13.38
CA PRO A 160 10.43 8.98 -14.36
C PRO A 160 10.80 9.40 -15.78
N HIS A 161 10.52 8.54 -16.76
CA HIS A 161 10.92 8.75 -18.15
C HIS A 161 9.86 9.45 -18.97
N GLN A 162 8.59 9.32 -18.61
CA GLN A 162 7.47 9.89 -19.37
C GLN A 162 6.24 10.12 -18.52
N THR A 163 5.38 11.01 -18.97
CA THR A 163 4.05 11.18 -18.41
C THR A 163 3.03 10.24 -19.08
N VAL A 164 1.94 9.97 -18.39
CA VAL A 164 0.81 9.15 -18.90
C VAL A 164 -0.49 9.90 -18.71
N GLY A 165 -1.47 9.59 -19.55
CA GLY A 165 -2.81 10.14 -19.53
C GLY A 165 -3.28 10.48 -20.93
N LEU A 166 -4.57 10.77 -21.10
CA LEU A 166 -5.16 11.15 -22.40
C LEU A 166 -4.59 12.46 -22.95
N GLN A 167 -4.01 13.28 -22.11
CA GLN A 167 -3.45 14.58 -22.44
C GLN A 167 -1.94 14.53 -22.73
N SER A 168 -1.28 13.40 -22.52
CA SER A 168 0.19 13.26 -22.62
C SER A 168 0.77 13.38 -24.04
N TYR A 169 -0.02 13.77 -25.02
CA TYR A 169 0.41 14.00 -26.40
C TYR A 169 0.56 15.47 -26.77
N SER A 170 0.43 16.38 -25.80
CA SER A 170 0.61 17.81 -26.04
C SER A 170 2.06 18.20 -25.80
N ILE A 171 2.66 18.92 -26.76
CA ILE A 171 4.04 19.46 -26.65
C ILE A 171 4.20 20.35 -25.40
N THR A 172 3.14 20.99 -24.94
CA THR A 172 3.15 21.84 -23.75
C THR A 172 3.30 21.00 -22.48
N GLU A 173 2.61 19.88 -22.41
CA GLU A 173 2.67 18.99 -21.25
C GLU A 173 3.99 18.21 -21.18
N GLU A 174 4.55 17.86 -22.31
CA GLU A 174 5.88 17.26 -22.38
C GLU A 174 6.96 18.23 -21.85
N LYS A 175 6.89 19.49 -22.23
CA LYS A 175 7.81 20.52 -21.70
C LYS A 175 7.62 20.75 -20.20
N GLU A 176 6.38 20.77 -19.72
CA GLU A 176 6.11 20.89 -18.29
C GLU A 176 6.61 19.68 -17.52
N PHE A 177 6.42 18.46 -18.05
CA PHE A 177 6.94 17.23 -17.46
C PHE A 177 8.46 17.31 -17.29
N GLU A 178 9.19 17.65 -18.36
CA GLU A 178 10.64 17.78 -18.31
C GLU A 178 11.09 18.85 -17.31
N GLN A 179 10.40 19.99 -17.27
CA GLN A 179 10.70 21.05 -16.31
C GLN A 179 10.53 20.58 -14.87
N LEU A 180 9.40 19.95 -14.54
CA LEU A 180 9.14 19.43 -13.20
C LEU A 180 10.13 18.33 -12.79
N CYS A 181 10.50 17.46 -13.72
CA CYS A 181 11.53 16.47 -13.49
C CYS A 181 12.90 17.11 -13.21
N ASP A 182 13.27 18.15 -13.98
CA ASP A 182 14.50 18.90 -13.76
C ASP A 182 14.54 19.61 -12.40
N GLU A 183 13.39 20.14 -11.96
CA GLU A 183 13.26 20.77 -10.63
C GLU A 183 13.42 19.75 -9.50
N LEU A 184 12.88 18.55 -9.65
CA LEU A 184 12.91 17.52 -8.60
C LEU A 184 14.20 16.69 -8.57
N TRP A 185 14.75 16.33 -9.71
CA TRP A 185 15.93 15.45 -9.81
C TRP A 185 17.20 16.16 -10.32
N GLY A 186 17.09 17.39 -10.81
CA GLY A 186 18.20 18.13 -11.42
C GLY A 186 18.45 17.73 -12.88
N LYS A 187 19.10 18.66 -13.64
CA LYS A 187 19.32 18.52 -15.08
C LYS A 187 20.33 17.44 -15.50
N ASN A 188 21.12 16.90 -14.58
CA ASN A 188 22.26 16.04 -14.88
C ASN A 188 22.28 14.71 -14.10
N MET A 189 21.17 14.27 -13.55
CA MET A 189 21.08 12.91 -13.03
C MET A 189 20.89 11.97 -14.22
N ALA A 190 22.00 11.51 -14.80
CA ALA A 190 21.99 10.38 -15.72
C ALA A 190 21.42 9.16 -14.99
N THR A 191 20.46 8.53 -15.63
CA THR A 191 19.87 7.23 -15.28
C THR A 191 20.92 6.13 -15.11
#